data_d72bc7cf9c1673195ca7de15782178e2
#
_entry.id   d72bc7cf9c1673195ca7de15782178e2
#
_cell.length_a   1.000
_cell.length_b   1.000
_cell.length_c   1.000
_cell.angle_alpha   90.00
_cell.angle_beta   90.00
_cell.angle_gamma   90.00
#
_symmetry.space_group_name_H-M   'P 1'
#
loop_
_entity.id
_entity.type
_entity.pdbx_description
1 polymer ?
#
loop_
_entity_poly.entity_id
_entity_poly.type
_entity_poly.pdbx_seq_one_letter_code
_entity_poly.pdbx_strand_id
1 'polypeptide(L)'
;KSIQPWDDAVTLVLTYAEIPFDMLYDREVVGDKLAQYDWLHLHHEDFTGQYGKFYKNYSGEAWYKKQVRDSEASAKMLGFSKVSAMKLSVAIKIKEFVAGGGFLFTMCSGTDSYDLALAAYNTDICDVIYDHDPVEPNFQSKIDYDQGFAFYNYTVSKDPLEYEYSNIDGTDQHKSIPEEQDKFFLFEFSAKWDIVPTMLCQNHTKEIDGFMGQTTDFRTEFIKSNVLIMGDNKAMGTARYLHGEFGEGTWTYYGGHDPEDYRHYVHDLPTDLSLHPNSPGYRLILNNI
;
A
#
# COMPACT_ATOMS: atom_id res chain seq x y z
N LYS A 1 -6.21 -10.82 -8.68
CA LYS A 1 -4.75 -10.63 -8.61
C LYS A 1 -4.09 -11.46 -9.70
N SER A 2 -3.24 -10.89 -10.55
CA SER A 2 -2.35 -11.67 -11.43
C SER A 2 -1.20 -12.21 -10.59
N ILE A 3 -0.65 -13.37 -10.95
CA ILE A 3 0.56 -13.88 -10.31
C ILE A 3 1.68 -12.87 -10.58
N GLN A 4 2.18 -12.28 -9.54
CA GLN A 4 3.29 -11.34 -9.58
C GLN A 4 4.61 -12.14 -9.65
N PRO A 5 5.67 -11.60 -10.26
CA PRO A 5 6.97 -12.26 -10.32
C PRO A 5 7.80 -12.04 -9.03
N TRP A 6 7.19 -11.67 -7.94
CA TRP A 6 7.77 -11.49 -6.60
C TRP A 6 6.82 -12.03 -5.54
N ASP A 7 7.35 -12.29 -4.38
CA ASP A 7 6.61 -12.72 -3.20
C ASP A 7 5.91 -11.56 -2.48
N ASP A 8 5.18 -11.89 -1.44
CA ASP A 8 4.30 -11.00 -0.69
C ASP A 8 4.58 -11.21 0.82
N ALA A 9 5.14 -10.19 1.47
CA ALA A 9 5.55 -10.26 2.87
C ALA A 9 4.40 -10.65 3.82
N VAL A 10 3.16 -10.21 3.53
CA VAL A 10 1.99 -10.58 4.33
C VAL A 10 1.65 -12.07 4.16
N THR A 11 1.67 -12.57 2.93
CA THR A 11 1.43 -13.99 2.64
C THR A 11 2.50 -14.88 3.27
N LEU A 12 3.77 -14.43 3.26
CA LEU A 12 4.88 -15.14 3.92
C LEU A 12 4.64 -15.24 5.42
N VAL A 13 4.28 -14.16 6.10
CA VAL A 13 4.05 -14.17 7.55
C VAL A 13 2.84 -15.00 7.95
N LEU A 14 1.75 -14.93 7.19
CA LEU A 14 0.55 -15.73 7.44
C LEU A 14 0.86 -17.23 7.30
N THR A 15 1.63 -17.58 6.26
CA THR A 15 2.06 -18.98 6.04
C THR A 15 3.00 -19.46 7.15
N TYR A 16 3.99 -18.65 7.54
CA TYR A 16 4.92 -18.97 8.62
C TYR A 16 4.22 -19.15 9.98
N ALA A 17 3.24 -18.30 10.27
CA ALA A 17 2.47 -18.35 11.51
C ALA A 17 1.34 -19.40 11.48
N GLU A 18 1.19 -20.18 10.40
CA GLU A 18 0.13 -21.17 10.20
C GLU A 18 -1.29 -20.57 10.33
N ILE A 19 -1.46 -19.31 9.94
CA ILE A 19 -2.75 -18.61 9.96
C ILE A 19 -3.46 -18.86 8.63
N PRO A 20 -4.65 -19.48 8.63
CA PRO A 20 -5.41 -19.69 7.40
C PRO A 20 -5.91 -18.38 6.82
N PHE A 21 -5.83 -18.24 5.50
CA PHE A 21 -6.32 -17.09 4.78
C PHE A 21 -6.89 -17.47 3.41
N ASP A 22 -7.78 -16.63 2.92
CA ASP A 22 -8.32 -16.74 1.56
C ASP A 22 -7.77 -15.62 0.68
N MET A 23 -7.48 -15.94 -0.58
CA MET A 23 -7.14 -14.93 -1.58
C MET A 23 -8.39 -14.42 -2.29
N LEU A 24 -8.62 -13.11 -2.20
CA LEU A 24 -9.67 -12.43 -2.94
C LEU A 24 -9.10 -11.66 -4.12
N TYR A 25 -9.83 -11.64 -5.21
CA TYR A 25 -9.52 -10.87 -6.39
C TYR A 25 -10.55 -9.74 -6.58
N ASP A 26 -10.30 -8.83 -7.50
CA ASP A 26 -11.19 -7.69 -7.79
C ASP A 26 -12.65 -8.12 -7.95
N ARG A 27 -12.88 -9.26 -8.62
CA ARG A 27 -14.23 -9.81 -8.83
C ARG A 27 -14.94 -10.18 -7.53
N GLU A 28 -14.23 -10.80 -6.61
CA GLU A 28 -14.78 -11.20 -5.31
C GLU A 28 -15.09 -9.97 -4.45
N VAL A 29 -14.22 -8.96 -4.49
CA VAL A 29 -14.40 -7.70 -3.73
C VAL A 29 -15.58 -6.91 -4.28
N VAL A 30 -15.66 -6.71 -5.59
CA VAL A 30 -16.81 -6.05 -6.25
C VAL A 30 -18.12 -6.82 -5.99
N GLY A 31 -18.02 -8.15 -5.87
CA GLY A 31 -19.15 -9.05 -5.54
C GLY A 31 -19.49 -9.15 -4.05
N ASP A 32 -19.06 -8.21 -3.22
CA ASP A 32 -19.39 -8.07 -1.79
C ASP A 32 -18.88 -9.22 -0.89
N LYS A 33 -17.88 -9.99 -1.31
CA LYS A 33 -17.35 -11.08 -0.48
C LYS A 33 -16.57 -10.59 0.74
N LEU A 34 -16.08 -9.34 0.76
CA LEU A 34 -15.38 -8.79 1.91
C LEU A 34 -16.18 -8.81 3.21
N ALA A 35 -17.50 -8.70 3.12
CA ALA A 35 -18.39 -8.75 4.29
C ALA A 35 -18.36 -10.08 5.09
N GLN A 36 -17.65 -11.09 4.59
CA GLN A 36 -17.49 -12.40 5.24
C GLN A 36 -16.21 -12.49 6.07
N TYR A 37 -15.37 -11.45 6.06
CA TYR A 37 -14.07 -11.40 6.71
C TYR A 37 -14.01 -10.25 7.70
N ASP A 38 -13.13 -10.39 8.69
CA ASP A 38 -12.86 -9.34 9.69
C ASP A 38 -11.61 -8.53 9.32
N TRP A 39 -10.68 -9.13 8.58
CA TRP A 39 -9.40 -8.54 8.19
C TRP A 39 -9.19 -8.61 6.68
N LEU A 40 -8.66 -7.53 6.13
CA LEU A 40 -8.13 -7.47 4.78
C LEU A 40 -6.68 -7.08 4.82
N HIS A 41 -5.82 -7.91 4.24
CA HIS A 41 -4.42 -7.60 4.02
C HIS A 41 -4.18 -7.31 2.54
N LEU A 42 -3.48 -6.22 2.27
CA LEU A 42 -3.07 -5.82 0.93
C LEU A 42 -1.56 -5.64 0.89
N HIS A 43 -0.96 -6.08 -0.18
CA HIS A 43 0.44 -5.87 -0.46
C HIS A 43 0.62 -5.60 -1.96
N HIS A 44 1.32 -4.53 -2.29
CA HIS A 44 1.76 -4.24 -3.64
C HIS A 44 0.62 -4.15 -4.68
N GLU A 45 -0.53 -3.62 -4.28
CA GLU A 45 -1.67 -3.39 -5.16
C GLU A 45 -1.62 -1.99 -5.78
N ASP A 46 -2.14 -1.87 -7.00
CA ASP A 46 -2.44 -0.59 -7.64
C ASP A 46 -3.95 -0.38 -7.74
N PHE A 47 -4.45 0.66 -7.08
CA PHE A 47 -5.85 1.05 -7.13
C PHE A 47 -6.14 2.15 -8.14
N THR A 48 -5.11 2.71 -8.79
CA THR A 48 -5.26 3.83 -9.73
C THR A 48 -5.57 3.40 -11.15
N GLY A 49 -5.26 2.14 -11.50
CA GLY A 49 -5.37 1.62 -12.86
C GLY A 49 -4.16 1.91 -13.76
N GLN A 50 -3.04 2.31 -13.17
CA GLN A 50 -1.78 2.58 -13.89
C GLN A 50 -0.85 1.35 -13.91
N TYR A 51 -1.40 0.15 -13.65
CA TYR A 51 -0.69 -1.14 -13.68
C TYR A 51 0.60 -1.16 -12.84
N GLY A 52 0.55 -0.55 -11.65
CA GLY A 52 1.66 -0.48 -10.72
C GLY A 52 2.75 0.51 -11.11
N LYS A 53 2.50 1.42 -12.07
CA LYS A 53 3.52 2.36 -12.60
C LYS A 53 4.75 1.66 -13.17
N PHE A 54 4.60 0.41 -13.60
CA PHE A 54 5.68 -0.42 -14.14
C PHE A 54 6.03 -0.17 -15.60
N TYR A 55 5.31 0.72 -16.29
CA TYR A 55 5.47 0.96 -17.71
C TYR A 55 6.92 1.26 -18.12
N LYS A 56 7.57 2.20 -17.44
CA LYS A 56 8.95 2.63 -17.76
C LYS A 56 9.93 1.47 -17.84
N ASN A 57 9.90 0.60 -16.86
CA ASN A 57 10.93 -0.43 -16.68
C ASN A 57 10.52 -1.78 -17.26
N TYR A 58 9.22 -2.06 -17.38
CA TYR A 58 8.72 -3.41 -17.63
C TYR A 58 7.71 -3.51 -18.79
N SER A 59 7.43 -2.43 -19.53
CA SER A 59 6.47 -2.46 -20.67
C SER A 59 6.81 -3.48 -21.77
N GLY A 60 8.09 -3.86 -21.88
CA GLY A 60 8.55 -4.92 -22.77
C GLY A 60 8.30 -6.35 -22.26
N GLU A 61 8.16 -6.54 -20.95
CA GLU A 61 8.13 -7.83 -20.29
C GLU A 61 6.81 -8.59 -20.51
N ALA A 62 6.92 -9.91 -20.59
CA ALA A 62 5.76 -10.77 -20.85
C ALA A 62 4.75 -10.74 -19.69
N TRP A 63 5.24 -10.70 -18.45
CA TRP A 63 4.39 -10.64 -17.27
C TRP A 63 3.61 -9.31 -17.18
N TYR A 64 4.25 -8.17 -17.49
CA TYR A 64 3.58 -6.88 -17.50
C TYR A 64 2.46 -6.83 -18.57
N LYS A 65 2.77 -7.27 -19.79
CA LYS A 65 1.77 -7.37 -20.85
C LYS A 65 0.61 -8.30 -20.49
N LYS A 66 0.90 -9.37 -19.72
CA LYS A 66 -0.14 -10.26 -19.21
C LYS A 66 -0.99 -9.55 -18.15
N GLN A 67 -0.38 -8.84 -17.22
CA GLN A 67 -1.07 -8.05 -16.19
C GLN A 67 -2.05 -7.05 -16.83
N VAL A 68 -1.61 -6.29 -17.82
CA VAL A 68 -2.47 -5.34 -18.56
C VAL A 68 -3.68 -6.06 -19.14
N ARG A 69 -3.45 -7.11 -19.95
CA ARG A 69 -4.55 -7.87 -20.59
C ARG A 69 -5.53 -8.48 -19.57
N ASP A 70 -5.02 -9.04 -18.48
CA ASP A 70 -5.85 -9.67 -17.45
C ASP A 70 -6.70 -8.63 -16.72
N SER A 71 -6.14 -7.46 -16.43
CA SER A 71 -6.85 -6.36 -15.79
C SER A 71 -7.94 -5.77 -16.68
N GLU A 72 -7.64 -5.56 -17.98
CA GLU A 72 -8.64 -5.11 -18.97
C GLU A 72 -9.76 -6.13 -19.16
N ALA A 73 -9.41 -7.42 -19.22
CA ALA A 73 -10.40 -8.50 -19.33
C ALA A 73 -11.29 -8.56 -18.09
N SER A 74 -10.72 -8.37 -16.88
CA SER A 74 -11.46 -8.33 -15.62
C SER A 74 -12.40 -7.13 -15.56
N ALA A 75 -11.93 -5.94 -15.92
CA ALA A 75 -12.75 -4.74 -15.98
C ALA A 75 -13.95 -4.93 -16.91
N LYS A 76 -13.70 -5.42 -18.13
CA LYS A 76 -14.75 -5.70 -19.11
C LYS A 76 -15.76 -6.74 -18.61
N MET A 77 -15.28 -7.82 -17.99
CA MET A 77 -16.14 -8.89 -17.45
C MET A 77 -17.05 -8.36 -16.34
N LEU A 78 -16.57 -7.41 -15.54
CA LEU A 78 -17.32 -6.79 -14.46
C LEU A 78 -18.19 -5.59 -14.92
N GLY A 79 -18.19 -5.28 -16.23
CA GLY A 79 -19.02 -4.21 -16.82
C GLY A 79 -18.39 -2.82 -16.76
N PHE A 80 -17.11 -2.71 -16.44
CA PHE A 80 -16.40 -1.43 -16.42
C PHE A 80 -15.74 -1.14 -17.78
N SER A 81 -15.77 0.12 -18.20
CA SER A 81 -15.12 0.59 -19.42
C SER A 81 -13.62 0.78 -19.29
N LYS A 82 -13.11 1.02 -18.06
CA LYS A 82 -11.71 1.27 -17.75
C LYS A 82 -11.27 0.46 -16.53
N VAL A 83 -9.99 0.11 -16.48
CA VAL A 83 -9.38 -0.54 -15.30
C VAL A 83 -9.41 0.39 -14.10
N SER A 84 -9.15 1.69 -14.27
CA SER A 84 -9.22 2.70 -13.21
C SER A 84 -10.61 2.74 -12.55
N ALA A 85 -11.69 2.68 -13.34
CA ALA A 85 -13.05 2.64 -12.81
C ALA A 85 -13.35 1.36 -12.02
N MET A 86 -12.85 0.21 -12.49
CA MET A 86 -12.94 -1.05 -11.73
C MET A 86 -12.18 -0.96 -10.42
N LYS A 87 -10.94 -0.48 -10.45
CA LYS A 87 -10.09 -0.35 -9.26
C LYS A 87 -10.66 0.64 -8.24
N LEU A 88 -11.22 1.76 -8.70
CA LEU A 88 -11.97 2.67 -7.82
C LEU A 88 -13.15 1.97 -7.15
N SER A 89 -13.92 1.15 -7.89
CA SER A 89 -15.01 0.36 -7.30
C SER A 89 -14.50 -0.59 -6.22
N VAL A 90 -13.35 -1.25 -6.44
CA VAL A 90 -12.69 -2.10 -5.44
C VAL A 90 -12.27 -1.26 -4.22
N ALA A 91 -11.65 -0.10 -4.42
CA ALA A 91 -11.23 0.79 -3.33
C ALA A 91 -12.43 1.28 -2.49
N ILE A 92 -13.56 1.61 -3.14
CA ILE A 92 -14.81 1.99 -2.45
C ILE A 92 -15.34 0.83 -1.62
N LYS A 93 -15.34 -0.41 -2.13
CA LYS A 93 -15.78 -1.59 -1.37
C LYS A 93 -14.88 -1.86 -0.15
N ILE A 94 -13.59 -1.63 -0.27
CA ILE A 94 -12.66 -1.71 0.86
C ILE A 94 -12.96 -0.60 1.88
N LYS A 95 -13.24 0.62 1.42
CA LYS A 95 -13.63 1.74 2.30
C LYS A 95 -14.94 1.43 3.06
N GLU A 96 -15.95 0.84 2.38
CA GLU A 96 -17.20 0.40 3.00
C GLU A 96 -16.94 -0.71 4.04
N PHE A 97 -16.07 -1.67 3.74
CA PHE A 97 -15.67 -2.73 4.66
C PHE A 97 -15.04 -2.16 5.95
N VAL A 98 -14.12 -1.22 5.84
CA VAL A 98 -13.52 -0.55 7.01
C VAL A 98 -14.57 0.25 7.76
N ALA A 99 -15.42 1.02 7.05
CA ALA A 99 -16.48 1.80 7.68
C ALA A 99 -17.45 0.92 8.49
N GLY A 100 -17.66 -0.32 8.07
CA GLY A 100 -18.52 -1.30 8.72
C GLY A 100 -17.88 -2.07 9.89
N GLY A 101 -16.63 -1.77 10.26
CA GLY A 101 -15.94 -2.40 11.39
C GLY A 101 -14.78 -3.34 10.97
N GLY A 102 -14.50 -3.47 9.68
CA GLY A 102 -13.38 -4.28 9.20
C GLY A 102 -12.02 -3.65 9.51
N PHE A 103 -11.00 -4.48 9.59
CA PHE A 103 -9.61 -4.04 9.73
C PHE A 103 -8.86 -4.16 8.41
N LEU A 104 -8.25 -3.05 7.96
CA LEU A 104 -7.40 -2.98 6.78
C LEU A 104 -5.95 -2.85 7.19
N PHE A 105 -5.11 -3.80 6.78
CA PHE A 105 -3.65 -3.65 6.79
C PHE A 105 -3.13 -3.62 5.36
N THR A 106 -2.32 -2.61 5.01
CA THR A 106 -1.77 -2.52 3.66
C THR A 106 -0.32 -2.05 3.67
N MET A 107 0.46 -2.57 2.73
CA MET A 107 1.88 -2.30 2.58
C MET A 107 2.21 -1.75 1.20
N CYS A 108 3.41 -1.16 1.09
CA CYS A 108 4.01 -0.74 -0.17
C CYS A 108 3.07 0.17 -0.99
N SER A 109 3.02 -0.01 -2.29
CA SER A 109 2.16 0.76 -3.20
C SER A 109 0.65 0.59 -2.94
N GLY A 110 0.25 -0.42 -2.19
CA GLY A 110 -1.13 -0.56 -1.75
C GLY A 110 -1.61 0.56 -0.82
N THR A 111 -0.71 1.33 -0.21
CA THR A 111 -1.01 2.42 0.72
C THR A 111 -1.42 3.70 0.01
N ASP A 112 -0.49 4.36 -0.66
CA ASP A 112 -0.71 5.64 -1.31
C ASP A 112 -1.56 5.54 -2.58
N SER A 113 -1.44 4.43 -3.34
CA SER A 113 -2.31 4.21 -4.51
C SER A 113 -3.77 4.04 -4.12
N TYR A 114 -4.06 3.43 -2.96
CA TYR A 114 -5.40 3.31 -2.43
C TYR A 114 -6.00 4.67 -2.04
N ASP A 115 -5.26 5.45 -1.24
CA ASP A 115 -5.67 6.81 -0.86
C ASP A 115 -5.88 7.69 -2.10
N LEU A 116 -4.96 7.61 -3.06
CA LEU A 116 -5.02 8.36 -4.30
C LEU A 116 -6.25 7.98 -5.15
N ALA A 117 -6.55 6.68 -5.29
CA ALA A 117 -7.71 6.23 -6.05
C ALA A 117 -9.02 6.76 -5.44
N LEU A 118 -9.14 6.76 -4.12
CA LEU A 118 -10.28 7.35 -3.42
C LEU A 118 -10.35 8.87 -3.62
N ALA A 119 -9.24 9.57 -3.48
CA ALA A 119 -9.18 11.02 -3.63
C ALA A 119 -9.44 11.49 -5.08
N ALA A 120 -9.09 10.67 -6.06
CA ALA A 120 -9.31 10.92 -7.48
C ALA A 120 -10.66 10.40 -8.01
N TYR A 121 -11.62 10.06 -7.14
CA TYR A 121 -12.88 9.41 -7.51
C TYR A 121 -13.67 10.13 -8.61
N ASN A 122 -13.49 11.42 -8.78
CA ASN A 122 -14.24 12.28 -9.70
C ASN A 122 -13.33 12.91 -10.79
N THR A 123 -12.15 12.34 -11.03
CA THR A 123 -11.24 12.83 -12.06
C THR A 123 -10.37 11.73 -12.63
N ASP A 124 -10.01 11.84 -13.92
CA ASP A 124 -9.12 10.90 -14.58
C ASP A 124 -7.66 11.35 -14.41
N ILE A 125 -6.86 10.50 -13.78
CA ILE A 125 -5.43 10.70 -13.53
C ILE A 125 -4.55 9.79 -14.39
N CYS A 126 -5.15 8.88 -15.18
CA CYS A 126 -4.42 7.94 -16.00
C CYS A 126 -3.94 8.58 -17.30
N ASP A 127 -2.67 8.36 -17.63
CA ASP A 127 -2.14 8.76 -18.94
C ASP A 127 -2.71 7.84 -20.03
N VAL A 128 -2.80 8.39 -21.26
CA VAL A 128 -3.29 7.70 -22.47
C VAL A 128 -2.63 6.33 -22.73
N ILE A 129 -1.43 6.12 -22.22
CA ILE A 129 -0.72 4.84 -22.30
C ILE A 129 -1.43 3.73 -21.53
N TYR A 130 -2.13 4.08 -20.44
CA TYR A 130 -2.77 3.12 -19.57
C TYR A 130 -4.20 2.76 -20.00
N ASP A 131 -4.98 3.74 -20.46
CA ASP A 131 -6.40 3.53 -20.70
C ASP A 131 -6.93 4.09 -22.04
N HIS A 132 -6.03 4.58 -22.91
CA HIS A 132 -6.32 5.14 -24.24
C HIS A 132 -7.09 6.47 -24.22
N ASP A 133 -7.17 7.11 -23.06
CA ASP A 133 -7.85 8.39 -22.88
C ASP A 133 -6.88 9.41 -22.24
N PRO A 134 -6.90 10.70 -22.61
CA PRO A 134 -5.99 11.67 -22.02
C PRO A 134 -6.38 11.96 -20.56
N VAL A 135 -5.36 12.18 -19.73
CA VAL A 135 -5.54 12.71 -18.37
C VAL A 135 -6.47 13.91 -18.38
N GLU A 136 -7.39 13.98 -17.43
CA GLU A 136 -8.33 15.09 -17.37
C GLU A 136 -7.60 16.42 -17.11
N PRO A 137 -7.91 17.49 -17.90
CA PRO A 137 -7.33 18.80 -17.65
C PRO A 137 -7.62 19.30 -16.24
N ASN A 138 -6.59 19.83 -15.56
CA ASN A 138 -6.71 20.36 -14.18
C ASN A 138 -7.13 19.30 -13.13
N PHE A 139 -6.86 18.02 -13.39
CA PHE A 139 -7.21 16.93 -12.46
C PHE A 139 -6.73 17.20 -11.03
N GLN A 140 -5.54 17.76 -10.83
CA GLN A 140 -5.00 18.06 -9.51
C GLN A 140 -5.92 18.95 -8.66
N SER A 141 -6.62 19.89 -9.27
CA SER A 141 -7.57 20.74 -8.56
C SER A 141 -8.91 20.06 -8.22
N LYS A 142 -9.12 18.84 -8.72
CA LYS A 142 -10.31 18.02 -8.47
C LYS A 142 -10.05 16.89 -7.46
N ILE A 143 -8.81 16.73 -7.03
CA ILE A 143 -8.46 15.75 -5.98
C ILE A 143 -9.15 16.16 -4.69
N ASP A 144 -9.99 15.27 -4.18
CA ASP A 144 -10.70 15.42 -2.91
C ASP A 144 -9.99 14.59 -1.83
N TYR A 145 -9.06 15.20 -1.16
CA TYR A 145 -8.25 14.54 -0.11
C TYR A 145 -9.08 13.98 1.04
N ASP A 146 -10.31 14.48 1.26
CA ASP A 146 -11.19 14.00 2.34
C ASP A 146 -11.74 12.60 2.07
N GLN A 147 -11.64 12.12 0.83
CA GLN A 147 -12.04 10.75 0.48
C GLN A 147 -11.02 9.70 0.88
N GLY A 148 -9.73 10.04 0.91
CA GLY A 148 -8.65 9.16 1.36
C GLY A 148 -8.56 9.06 2.88
N PHE A 149 -7.77 8.10 3.36
CA PHE A 149 -7.59 7.84 4.79
C PHE A 149 -6.47 8.67 5.42
N ALA A 150 -5.28 8.61 4.82
CA ALA A 150 -4.05 9.05 5.48
C ALA A 150 -3.51 10.39 5.02
N PHE A 151 -3.72 10.76 3.74
CA PHE A 151 -2.93 11.83 3.12
C PHE A 151 -3.74 13.01 2.63
N TYR A 152 -3.10 14.18 2.58
CA TYR A 152 -3.68 15.43 2.08
C TYR A 152 -2.64 16.29 1.38
N ASN A 153 -3.09 17.21 0.54
CA ASN A 153 -2.27 18.29 -0.08
C ASN A 153 -1.05 17.80 -0.89
N TYR A 154 -1.04 16.56 -1.33
CA TYR A 154 0.00 16.00 -2.17
C TYR A 154 -0.23 16.32 -3.66
N THR A 155 0.83 16.17 -4.45
CA THR A 155 0.79 16.31 -5.91
C THR A 155 0.89 14.94 -6.57
N VAL A 156 -0.07 14.65 -7.45
CA VAL A 156 -0.13 13.38 -8.19
C VAL A 156 0.83 13.39 -9.37
N SER A 157 1.62 12.32 -9.52
CA SER A 157 2.41 12.10 -10.73
C SER A 157 1.59 11.36 -11.79
N LYS A 158 1.34 12.03 -12.90
CA LYS A 158 0.69 11.47 -14.09
C LYS A 158 1.68 10.89 -15.12
N ASP A 159 2.98 11.18 -14.97
CA ASP A 159 3.99 10.74 -15.94
C ASP A 159 4.18 9.22 -15.87
N PRO A 160 3.93 8.46 -16.95
CA PRO A 160 4.15 7.02 -16.96
C PRO A 160 5.63 6.62 -16.86
N LEU A 161 6.56 7.57 -17.01
CA LEU A 161 7.99 7.34 -16.83
C LEU A 161 8.45 7.57 -15.37
N GLU A 162 7.58 8.06 -14.49
CA GLU A 162 7.80 8.09 -13.05
C GLU A 162 7.26 6.81 -12.40
N TYR A 163 7.96 6.33 -11.39
CA TYR A 163 7.61 5.09 -10.70
C TYR A 163 6.68 5.35 -9.51
N GLU A 164 6.81 6.52 -8.92
CA GLU A 164 6.03 6.98 -7.79
C GLU A 164 4.64 7.48 -8.26
N TYR A 165 3.59 7.26 -7.44
CA TYR A 165 2.24 7.75 -7.73
C TYR A 165 2.06 9.24 -7.40
N SER A 166 2.82 9.72 -6.44
CA SER A 166 2.75 11.09 -5.95
C SER A 166 4.00 11.46 -5.16
N ASN A 167 4.07 12.71 -4.73
CA ASN A 167 5.12 13.17 -3.82
C ASN A 167 4.89 12.80 -2.35
N ILE A 168 3.91 11.95 -2.03
CA ILE A 168 3.78 11.33 -0.70
C ILE A 168 5.02 10.48 -0.41
N ASP A 169 5.43 9.69 -1.39
CA ASP A 169 6.51 8.71 -1.26
C ASP A 169 7.88 9.36 -1.07
N GLY A 170 8.60 8.91 -0.06
CA GLY A 170 9.95 9.36 0.29
C GLY A 170 11.07 8.47 -0.25
N THR A 171 10.79 7.52 -1.14
CA THR A 171 11.78 6.53 -1.67
C THR A 171 13.08 7.16 -2.16
N ASP A 172 13.01 8.34 -2.81
CA ASP A 172 14.21 9.01 -3.32
C ASP A 172 15.18 9.45 -2.23
N GLN A 173 14.68 9.76 -1.03
CA GLN A 173 15.53 10.11 0.12
C GLN A 173 16.32 8.88 0.58
N HIS A 174 15.68 7.70 0.63
CA HIS A 174 16.32 6.45 1.03
C HIS A 174 17.37 5.96 0.03
N LYS A 175 17.20 6.23 -1.26
CA LYS A 175 18.23 5.93 -2.29
C LYS A 175 19.55 6.67 -2.05
N SER A 176 19.54 7.75 -1.28
CA SER A 176 20.70 8.62 -1.05
C SER A 176 21.54 8.27 0.19
N ILE A 177 21.10 7.34 1.02
CA ILE A 177 21.77 6.91 2.25
C ILE A 177 22.21 5.45 2.17
N PRO A 178 23.27 5.05 2.92
CA PRO A 178 23.63 3.64 3.07
C PRO A 178 22.51 2.85 3.78
N GLU A 179 22.40 1.58 3.43
CA GLU A 179 21.40 0.67 4.00
C GLU A 179 21.47 0.62 5.54
N GLU A 180 22.65 0.56 6.11
CA GLU A 180 22.88 0.48 7.56
C GLU A 180 22.43 1.75 8.31
N GLN A 181 22.19 2.84 7.59
CA GLN A 181 21.70 4.11 8.12
C GLN A 181 20.19 4.28 7.91
N ASP A 182 19.58 3.45 7.08
CA ASP A 182 18.13 3.47 6.88
C ASP A 182 17.43 2.78 8.05
N LYS A 183 16.86 3.59 8.93
CA LYS A 183 16.18 3.14 10.12
C LYS A 183 14.94 3.98 10.37
N PHE A 184 13.95 3.38 11.04
CA PHE A 184 12.84 4.13 11.59
C PHE A 184 12.61 3.75 13.06
N PHE A 185 11.90 4.60 13.78
CA PHE A 185 11.76 4.49 15.23
C PHE A 185 10.30 4.40 15.61
N LEU A 186 9.96 3.40 16.40
CA LEU A 186 8.62 3.26 16.95
C LEU A 186 8.37 4.36 17.99
N PHE A 187 7.16 4.91 18.00
CA PHE A 187 6.80 5.92 18.98
C PHE A 187 6.78 5.35 20.41
N GLU A 188 7.04 6.21 21.40
CA GLU A 188 6.96 5.82 22.79
C GLU A 188 5.51 5.81 23.26
N PHE A 189 5.04 4.64 23.66
CA PHE A 189 3.68 4.45 24.16
C PHE A 189 3.66 3.97 25.60
N SER A 190 2.52 4.11 26.24
CA SER A 190 2.23 3.52 27.54
C SER A 190 1.10 2.50 27.41
N ALA A 191 1.37 1.25 27.74
CA ALA A 191 0.37 0.19 27.76
C ALA A 191 -0.88 0.50 28.62
N LYS A 192 -0.76 1.48 29.51
CA LYS A 192 -1.86 1.94 30.36
C LYS A 192 -2.85 2.85 29.61
N TRP A 193 -2.36 3.63 28.64
CA TRP A 193 -3.14 4.69 27.99
C TRP A 193 -3.41 4.43 26.52
N ASP A 194 -2.54 3.64 25.85
CA ASP A 194 -2.53 3.46 24.41
C ASP A 194 -2.69 1.95 24.09
N ILE A 195 -3.84 1.36 24.38
CA ILE A 195 -4.04 -0.09 24.31
C ILE A 195 -3.85 -0.60 22.86
N VAL A 196 -4.59 -0.07 21.89
CA VAL A 196 -4.54 -0.55 20.49
C VAL A 196 -3.20 -0.22 19.83
N PRO A 197 -2.72 1.04 19.80
CA PRO A 197 -1.40 1.36 19.25
C PRO A 197 -0.27 0.63 19.98
N THR A 198 -0.40 0.38 21.28
CA THR A 198 0.56 -0.42 22.06
C THR A 198 0.68 -1.84 21.49
N MET A 199 -0.43 -2.47 21.19
CA MET A 199 -0.44 -3.84 20.61
C MET A 199 0.23 -3.85 19.24
N LEU A 200 -0.10 -2.91 18.38
CA LEU A 200 0.44 -2.81 17.03
C LEU A 200 1.95 -2.52 17.01
N CYS A 201 2.45 -1.74 17.95
CA CYS A 201 3.87 -1.39 18.08
C CYS A 201 4.65 -2.30 19.07
N GLN A 202 4.05 -3.36 19.59
CA GLN A 202 4.72 -4.25 20.53
C GLN A 202 5.88 -4.98 19.87
N ASN A 203 7.10 -4.60 20.27
CA ASN A 203 8.33 -5.14 19.69
C ASN A 203 9.43 -5.25 20.76
N HIS A 204 10.45 -6.06 20.51
CA HIS A 204 11.60 -6.20 21.40
C HIS A 204 12.63 -5.07 21.20
N THR A 205 12.51 -4.28 20.16
CA THR A 205 13.31 -3.09 19.88
C THR A 205 12.43 -1.95 19.40
N LYS A 206 12.87 -0.71 19.65
CA LYS A 206 12.21 0.50 19.15
C LYS A 206 12.83 1.02 17.84
N GLU A 207 14.04 0.59 17.52
CA GLU A 207 14.77 0.92 16.31
C GLU A 207 14.63 -0.26 15.35
N ILE A 208 14.08 0.02 14.17
CA ILE A 208 13.80 -0.96 13.13
C ILE A 208 14.65 -0.62 11.93
N ASP A 209 15.34 -1.61 11.37
CA ASP A 209 16.06 -1.45 10.12
C ASP A 209 15.07 -1.15 8.99
N GLY A 210 15.42 -0.17 8.16
CA GLY A 210 14.62 0.22 7.01
C GLY A 210 14.67 -0.82 5.89
N PHE A 211 13.70 -0.77 5.02
CA PHE A 211 13.62 -1.58 3.79
C PHE A 211 12.82 -0.81 2.75
N MET A 212 13.16 -1.02 1.50
CA MET A 212 12.59 -0.27 0.40
C MET A 212 11.35 -0.98 -0.18
N GLY A 213 10.60 -0.24 -0.95
CA GLY A 213 9.50 -0.73 -1.76
C GLY A 213 9.21 0.25 -2.86
N GLN A 214 8.13 0.07 -3.58
CA GLN A 214 7.65 1.09 -4.51
C GLN A 214 7.24 2.35 -3.76
N THR A 215 6.55 2.18 -2.63
CA THR A 215 6.30 3.23 -1.63
C THR A 215 7.05 2.83 -0.37
N THR A 216 8.23 3.42 -0.18
CA THR A 216 9.15 3.06 0.92
C THR A 216 8.67 3.62 2.24
N ASP A 217 8.27 4.90 2.25
CA ASP A 217 7.69 5.60 3.39
C ASP A 217 6.86 6.80 2.93
N PHE A 218 6.37 7.58 3.88
CA PHE A 218 5.46 8.69 3.63
C PHE A 218 6.05 9.98 4.19
N ARG A 219 6.14 11.03 3.37
CA ARG A 219 6.57 12.35 3.84
C ARG A 219 5.56 12.91 4.84
N THR A 220 6.01 13.26 6.03
CA THR A 220 5.14 13.64 7.15
C THR A 220 4.31 14.88 6.88
N GLU A 221 4.77 15.77 6.00
CA GLU A 221 4.04 16.98 5.61
C GLU A 221 2.71 16.70 4.89
N PHE A 222 2.53 15.50 4.33
CA PHE A 222 1.30 15.08 3.66
C PHE A 222 0.39 14.21 4.51
N ILE A 223 0.77 13.89 5.75
CA ILE A 223 -0.04 13.05 6.64
C ILE A 223 -1.09 13.91 7.34
N LYS A 224 -2.36 13.50 7.30
CA LYS A 224 -3.45 14.17 8.00
C LYS A 224 -3.22 14.21 9.51
N SER A 225 -3.63 15.29 10.17
CA SER A 225 -3.39 15.51 11.60
C SER A 225 -4.10 14.54 12.55
N ASN A 226 -5.10 13.82 12.07
CA ASN A 226 -5.84 12.80 12.82
C ASN A 226 -5.25 11.39 12.64
N VAL A 227 -4.19 11.24 11.87
CA VAL A 227 -3.50 9.96 11.67
C VAL A 227 -2.44 9.77 12.74
N LEU A 228 -2.41 8.60 13.35
CA LEU A 228 -1.38 8.23 14.31
C LEU A 228 -0.13 7.75 13.58
N ILE A 229 1.00 8.41 13.84
CA ILE A 229 2.31 7.97 13.35
C ILE A 229 2.88 7.00 14.38
N MET A 230 2.96 5.71 14.05
CA MET A 230 3.47 4.66 14.92
C MET A 230 4.96 4.38 14.74
N GLY A 231 5.52 4.76 13.59
CA GLY A 231 6.95 4.64 13.32
C GLY A 231 7.41 5.67 12.31
N ASP A 232 8.45 6.44 12.67
CA ASP A 232 8.95 7.54 11.85
C ASP A 232 10.48 7.62 11.80
N ASN A 233 10.98 8.40 10.84
CA ASN A 233 12.34 8.93 10.82
C ASN A 233 12.28 10.46 10.83
N LYS A 234 12.33 11.06 12.01
CA LYS A 234 12.22 12.52 12.17
C LYS A 234 13.34 13.28 11.45
N ALA A 235 14.52 12.71 11.35
CA ALA A 235 15.64 13.34 10.67
C ALA A 235 15.41 13.45 9.15
N MET A 236 14.71 12.51 8.58
CA MET A 236 14.31 12.49 7.16
C MET A 236 12.96 13.18 6.91
N GLY A 237 12.18 13.45 7.96
CA GLY A 237 10.83 14.00 7.82
C GLY A 237 9.85 13.01 7.21
N THR A 238 10.02 11.72 7.47
CA THR A 238 9.20 10.65 6.92
C THR A 238 8.62 9.76 8.01
N ALA A 239 7.51 9.09 7.70
CA ALA A 239 6.89 8.09 8.55
C ALA A 239 6.71 6.80 7.75
N ARG A 240 6.89 5.65 8.39
CA ARG A 240 6.80 4.34 7.74
C ARG A 240 5.62 3.51 8.22
N TYR A 241 5.10 3.83 9.40
CA TYR A 241 4.05 3.05 10.03
C TYR A 241 2.97 3.98 10.58
N LEU A 242 1.77 3.91 9.98
CA LEU A 242 0.64 4.78 10.25
C LEU A 242 -0.57 3.96 10.68
N HIS A 243 -1.41 4.55 11.53
CA HIS A 243 -2.67 3.93 11.94
C HIS A 243 -3.78 4.98 12.04
N GLY A 244 -5.01 4.56 11.79
CA GLY A 244 -6.17 5.42 11.94
C GLY A 244 -7.48 4.64 12.03
N GLU A 245 -8.54 5.39 12.31
CA GLU A 245 -9.90 4.88 12.38
C GLU A 245 -10.72 5.41 11.20
N PHE A 246 -11.69 4.64 10.74
CA PHE A 246 -12.65 5.10 9.75
C PHE A 246 -14.00 4.38 9.95
N GLY A 247 -15.05 5.13 10.27
CA GLY A 247 -16.34 4.55 10.67
C GLY A 247 -16.20 3.74 11.95
N GLU A 248 -16.60 2.47 11.90
CA GLU A 248 -16.49 1.54 13.03
C GLU A 248 -15.22 0.68 12.99
N GLY A 249 -14.42 0.81 11.93
CA GLY A 249 -13.22 0.00 11.72
C GLY A 249 -11.92 0.80 11.79
N THR A 250 -10.81 0.09 11.56
CA THR A 250 -9.46 0.63 11.66
C THR A 250 -8.63 0.27 10.44
N TRP A 251 -7.56 1.02 10.22
CA TRP A 251 -6.62 0.76 9.13
C TRP A 251 -5.18 1.03 9.58
N THR A 252 -4.25 0.31 8.97
CA THR A 252 -2.82 0.47 9.19
C THR A 252 -2.09 0.48 7.85
N TYR A 253 -1.21 1.46 7.65
CA TYR A 253 -0.32 1.56 6.48
C TYR A 253 1.12 1.32 6.91
N TYR A 254 1.82 0.44 6.19
CA TYR A 254 3.21 0.12 6.44
C TYR A 254 4.03 0.29 5.15
N GLY A 255 4.92 1.27 5.12
CA GLY A 255 5.77 1.54 3.97
C GLY A 255 6.86 0.48 3.79
N GLY A 256 7.29 0.29 2.54
CA GLY A 256 8.28 -0.72 2.20
C GLY A 256 7.68 -2.06 1.79
N HIS A 257 8.55 -2.96 1.28
CA HIS A 257 8.11 -4.22 0.70
C HIS A 257 8.36 -5.42 1.63
N ASP A 258 9.61 -5.74 1.91
CA ASP A 258 10.02 -6.91 2.71
C ASP A 258 10.99 -6.47 3.80
N PRO A 259 10.65 -6.65 5.09
CA PRO A 259 11.50 -6.23 6.21
C PRO A 259 12.89 -6.87 6.28
N GLU A 260 13.13 -8.01 5.64
CA GLU A 260 14.41 -8.72 5.66
C GLU A 260 15.09 -8.76 4.29
N ASP A 261 14.52 -8.07 3.30
CA ASP A 261 15.12 -7.85 1.99
C ASP A 261 15.11 -6.36 1.66
N TYR A 262 16.21 -5.69 1.94
CA TYR A 262 16.32 -4.22 1.85
C TYR A 262 15.92 -3.67 0.47
N ARG A 263 16.25 -4.37 -0.61
CA ARG A 263 15.94 -3.98 -2.00
C ARG A 263 15.44 -5.16 -2.79
N HIS A 264 14.21 -5.50 -2.59
CA HIS A 264 13.59 -6.60 -3.30
C HIS A 264 13.49 -6.33 -4.81
N TYR A 265 14.06 -7.21 -5.61
CA TYR A 265 14.03 -7.14 -7.08
C TYR A 265 13.13 -8.24 -7.67
N VAL A 266 12.65 -7.98 -8.88
CA VAL A 266 11.93 -8.98 -9.67
C VAL A 266 12.82 -10.21 -9.87
N HIS A 267 12.31 -11.39 -9.50
CA HIS A 267 12.97 -12.69 -9.51
C HIS A 267 13.92 -12.98 -8.34
N ASP A 268 13.97 -12.15 -7.31
CA ASP A 268 14.63 -12.54 -6.07
C ASP A 268 13.91 -13.75 -5.45
N LEU A 269 14.67 -14.54 -4.70
CA LEU A 269 14.07 -15.67 -3.98
C LEU A 269 13.22 -15.15 -2.83
N PRO A 270 12.10 -15.83 -2.51
CA PRO A 270 11.30 -15.48 -1.34
C PRO A 270 12.13 -15.48 -0.06
N THR A 271 11.88 -14.54 0.83
CA THR A 271 12.48 -14.51 2.16
C THR A 271 12.12 -15.79 2.95
N ASP A 272 13.13 -16.47 3.47
CA ASP A 272 12.94 -17.58 4.39
C ASP A 272 12.83 -17.08 5.84
N LEU A 273 11.61 -16.91 6.34
CA LEU A 273 11.35 -16.39 7.69
C LEU A 273 11.92 -17.28 8.80
N SER A 274 12.22 -18.54 8.53
CA SER A 274 12.86 -19.42 9.52
C SER A 274 14.30 -18.99 9.86
N LEU A 275 14.93 -18.22 8.97
CA LEU A 275 16.24 -17.62 9.18
C LEU A 275 16.16 -16.30 9.98
N HIS A 276 14.98 -15.71 10.10
CA HIS A 276 14.72 -14.41 10.71
C HIS A 276 13.70 -14.47 11.88
N PRO A 277 13.84 -15.40 12.85
CA PRO A 277 12.84 -15.64 13.89
C PRO A 277 12.61 -14.45 14.83
N ASN A 278 13.51 -13.49 14.83
CA ASN A 278 13.47 -12.28 15.65
C ASN A 278 13.37 -11.01 14.81
N SER A 279 12.91 -11.09 13.57
CA SER A 279 12.75 -9.91 12.71
C SER A 279 11.81 -8.88 13.34
N PRO A 280 12.30 -7.68 13.67
CA PRO A 280 11.43 -6.65 14.22
C PRO A 280 10.46 -6.10 13.20
N GLY A 281 10.84 -6.04 11.92
CA GLY A 281 9.99 -5.56 10.83
C GLY A 281 8.83 -6.50 10.55
N TYR A 282 9.08 -7.81 10.47
CA TYR A 282 8.02 -8.82 10.34
C TYR A 282 7.16 -8.94 11.59
N ARG A 283 7.71 -8.66 12.77
CA ARG A 283 6.91 -8.61 14.01
C ARG A 283 5.82 -7.55 13.95
N LEU A 284 6.08 -6.40 13.34
CA LEU A 284 5.06 -5.36 13.16
C LEU A 284 3.95 -5.81 12.21
N ILE A 285 4.26 -6.57 11.15
CA ILE A 285 3.23 -7.19 10.30
C ILE A 285 2.37 -8.14 11.13
N LEU A 286 3.01 -9.04 11.88
CA LEU A 286 2.31 -10.03 12.71
C LEU A 286 1.41 -9.39 13.78
N ASN A 287 1.78 -8.24 14.31
CA ASN A 287 0.97 -7.54 15.31
C ASN A 287 -0.34 -6.96 14.74
N ASN A 288 -0.50 -6.94 13.40
CA ASN A 288 -1.72 -6.52 12.72
C ASN A 288 -2.63 -7.71 12.34
N ILE A 289 -2.34 -8.88 12.82
CA ILE A 289 -3.11 -10.11 12.66
C ILE A 289 -3.68 -10.53 14.03
#